data_813bae1cec59fc418181a199ef698f7d
#
_entry.id   813bae1cec59fc418181a199ef698f7d
#
_cell.length_a   1.000
_cell.length_b   1.000
_cell.length_c   1.000
_cell.angle_alpha   90.00
_cell.angle_beta   90.00
_cell.angle_gamma   90.00
#
_symmetry.space_group_name_H-M   'P 1'
#
loop_
_entity.id
_entity.type
_entity.pdbx_description
1 polymer ?
#
loop_
_entity_poly.entity_id
_entity_poly.type
_entity_poly.pdbx_seq_one_letter_code
_entity_poly.pdbx_strand_id
1 'polypeptide(L)'
;MKIVCIGGGPVGLYFGLLMKLRAPDNDVTVIERNRPYDTFGWGVVFSDATMENLRQADPVSARTISDVFNHWDDIDIHFKGQMVRSGGHGFIGIGRKHLLNIIQARCEEIGVKLVFETLVQDDQEIARQYDADLIIASDGINSVVRSCYASTFEPDIDQRRYRFVWLGTRKVFDAFTFAFVQTEHGWFQAHAYRFEDGLSTFIVETPEETWQAAGIEKMSQEEGIAYCENLFAPWLDGNPLISNASHLRGSAIWIRFPRVICNTWVHWNTLETARGVRDIPVVLMGDAAHTAHFSIGSGTMLALEDAIELARCMDAAPGDLPAVLEQYAAVRSVEVLKIQNAARNSTEWFENVARYADLPAEQFAYSLLTRSQRISHENLRMRDADWLQGYERWLAGQDAATPHDGTRPPLPMLTPFRRARSPCPTVS
;
A
#
# COMPACT_ATOMS: atom_id res chain seq x y z
N MET A 1 -1.72 28.98 12.82
CA MET A 1 -1.68 28.65 11.38
C MET A 1 -3.04 28.10 10.96
N LYS A 2 -3.50 28.42 9.74
CA LYS A 2 -4.71 27.85 9.15
C LYS A 2 -4.31 26.77 8.14
N ILE A 3 -4.66 25.53 8.40
CA ILE A 3 -4.25 24.36 7.62
C ILE A 3 -5.50 23.68 7.08
N VAL A 4 -5.51 23.40 5.79
CA VAL A 4 -6.58 22.62 5.16
C VAL A 4 -6.01 21.36 4.53
N CYS A 5 -6.54 20.19 4.95
CA CYS A 5 -6.25 18.91 4.34
C CYS A 5 -7.37 18.53 3.39
N ILE A 6 -7.06 18.35 2.12
CA ILE A 6 -7.98 17.88 1.08
C ILE A 6 -7.87 16.36 1.00
N GLY A 7 -8.88 15.66 1.52
CA GLY A 7 -8.94 14.21 1.67
C GLY A 7 -8.84 13.77 3.13
N GLY A 8 -9.90 13.10 3.61
CA GLY A 8 -10.03 12.52 4.95
C GLY A 8 -9.55 11.07 5.06
N GLY A 9 -8.56 10.69 4.24
CA GLY A 9 -7.85 9.43 4.37
C GLY A 9 -6.91 9.40 5.58
N PRO A 10 -6.20 8.28 5.82
CA PRO A 10 -5.34 8.13 7.01
C PRO A 10 -4.36 9.29 7.18
N VAL A 11 -3.74 9.74 6.09
CA VAL A 11 -2.70 10.77 6.16
C VAL A 11 -3.26 12.16 6.44
N GLY A 12 -4.36 12.56 5.78
CA GLY A 12 -4.94 13.90 5.98
C GLY A 12 -5.50 14.07 7.39
N LEU A 13 -6.18 13.05 7.91
CA LEU A 13 -6.65 13.01 9.29
C LEU A 13 -5.49 13.02 10.28
N TYR A 14 -4.48 12.17 10.06
CA TYR A 14 -3.39 12.03 11.02
C TYR A 14 -2.50 13.29 11.05
N PHE A 15 -2.22 13.89 9.89
CA PHE A 15 -1.51 15.17 9.85
C PHE A 15 -2.29 16.27 10.55
N GLY A 16 -3.59 16.40 10.27
CA GLY A 16 -4.47 17.34 10.95
C GLY A 16 -4.47 17.17 12.47
N LEU A 17 -4.55 15.92 12.93
CA LEU A 17 -4.43 15.54 14.34
C LEU A 17 -3.10 16.01 14.93
N LEU A 18 -1.98 15.67 14.30
CA LEU A 18 -0.65 16.01 14.80
C LEU A 18 -0.43 17.53 14.87
N MET A 19 -0.88 18.28 13.87
CA MET A 19 -0.75 19.74 13.87
C MET A 19 -1.61 20.41 14.95
N LYS A 20 -2.77 19.86 15.25
CA LYS A 20 -3.64 20.35 16.33
C LYS A 20 -3.08 20.02 17.70
N LEU A 21 -2.48 18.86 17.90
CA LEU A 21 -1.81 18.47 19.15
C LEU A 21 -0.60 19.35 19.45
N ARG A 22 0.20 19.68 18.43
CA ARG A 22 1.42 20.50 18.59
C ARG A 22 1.13 21.94 18.91
N ALA A 23 0.10 22.50 18.30
CA ALA A 23 -0.33 23.87 18.53
C ALA A 23 -1.86 23.96 18.58
N PRO A 24 -2.47 23.94 19.78
CA PRO A 24 -3.93 23.97 19.93
C PRO A 24 -4.60 25.19 19.26
N ASP A 25 -3.87 26.27 19.05
CA ASP A 25 -4.36 27.47 18.36
C ASP A 25 -4.37 27.33 16.82
N ASN A 26 -3.85 26.25 16.27
CA ASN A 26 -3.98 25.98 14.84
C ASN A 26 -5.46 25.79 14.48
N ASP A 27 -5.88 26.45 13.40
CA ASP A 27 -7.18 26.21 12.76
C ASP A 27 -6.98 25.13 11.68
N VAL A 28 -7.35 23.90 12.00
CA VAL A 28 -7.14 22.75 11.14
C VAL A 28 -8.48 22.23 10.65
N THR A 29 -8.63 22.15 9.32
CA THR A 29 -9.82 21.60 8.66
C THR A 29 -9.42 20.46 7.75
N VAL A 30 -10.13 19.32 7.84
CA VAL A 30 -10.01 18.19 6.93
C VAL A 30 -11.30 18.08 6.12
N ILE A 31 -11.19 18.11 4.79
CA ILE A 31 -12.34 18.03 3.88
C ILE A 31 -12.34 16.67 3.21
N GLU A 32 -13.46 15.94 3.33
CA GLU A 32 -13.64 14.60 2.79
C GLU A 32 -14.89 14.53 1.92
N ARG A 33 -14.77 13.88 0.75
CA ARG A 33 -15.88 13.72 -0.20
C ARG A 33 -16.90 12.67 0.22
N ASN A 34 -16.49 11.69 1.01
CA ASN A 34 -17.36 10.61 1.49
C ASN A 34 -18.07 11.03 2.79
N ARG A 35 -19.01 10.20 3.22
CA ARG A 35 -19.71 10.33 4.51
C ARG A 35 -18.76 10.03 5.66
N PRO A 36 -19.08 10.53 6.87
CA PRO A 36 -18.40 10.11 8.09
C PRO A 36 -18.37 8.58 8.20
N TYR A 37 -17.24 8.05 8.62
CA TYR A 37 -17.06 6.61 8.87
C TYR A 37 -17.25 5.70 7.64
N ASP A 38 -17.29 6.28 6.43
CA ASP A 38 -17.41 5.52 5.19
C ASP A 38 -16.03 5.36 4.53
N THR A 39 -15.68 4.12 4.19
CA THR A 39 -14.45 3.78 3.47
C THR A 39 -14.61 2.47 2.73
N PHE A 40 -13.76 2.23 1.74
CA PHE A 40 -13.67 0.96 1.02
C PHE A 40 -12.44 0.17 1.45
N GLY A 41 -12.41 -1.10 1.06
CA GLY A 41 -11.33 -2.03 1.40
C GLY A 41 -11.55 -2.70 2.75
N TRP A 42 -10.67 -3.61 3.12
CA TRP A 42 -10.83 -4.49 4.26
C TRP A 42 -9.77 -4.22 5.32
N GLY A 43 -8.80 -5.07 5.44
CA GLY A 43 -7.72 -4.92 6.41
C GLY A 43 -6.51 -4.19 5.85
N VAL A 44 -5.77 -3.53 6.71
CA VAL A 44 -4.43 -3.01 6.46
C VAL A 44 -3.43 -3.69 7.40
N VAL A 45 -2.18 -3.75 6.98
CA VAL A 45 -1.10 -4.41 7.72
C VAL A 45 -0.06 -3.38 8.13
N PHE A 46 0.38 -3.46 9.38
CA PHE A 46 1.47 -2.68 9.94
C PHE A 46 2.61 -3.58 10.41
N SER A 47 3.76 -2.96 10.64
CA SER A 47 4.87 -3.57 11.38
C SER A 47 4.97 -2.98 12.79
N ASP A 48 5.72 -3.65 13.66
CA ASP A 48 6.02 -3.15 15.01
C ASP A 48 6.69 -1.77 14.96
N ALA A 49 7.57 -1.53 13.98
CA ALA A 49 8.22 -0.24 13.78
C ALA A 49 7.20 0.88 13.47
N THR A 50 6.16 0.58 12.69
CA THR A 50 5.08 1.55 12.42
C THR A 50 4.33 1.90 13.70
N MET A 51 4.02 0.91 14.52
CA MET A 51 3.34 1.12 15.80
C MET A 51 4.20 1.95 16.78
N GLU A 52 5.52 1.77 16.75
CA GLU A 52 6.42 2.59 17.56
C GLU A 52 6.44 4.05 17.10
N ASN A 53 6.47 4.30 15.79
CA ASN A 53 6.36 5.66 15.24
C ASN A 53 5.03 6.33 15.65
N LEU A 54 3.92 5.60 15.63
CA LEU A 54 2.62 6.10 16.09
C LEU A 54 2.62 6.41 17.60
N ARG A 55 3.22 5.55 18.44
CA ARG A 55 3.32 5.79 19.89
C ARG A 55 4.10 7.06 20.21
N GLN A 56 5.15 7.34 19.45
CA GLN A 56 5.94 8.55 19.63
C GLN A 56 5.20 9.79 19.15
N ALA A 57 4.38 9.69 18.11
CA ALA A 57 3.66 10.81 17.50
C ALA A 57 2.38 11.20 18.28
N ASP A 58 1.52 10.23 18.59
CA ASP A 58 0.33 10.36 19.45
C ASP A 58 0.10 9.07 20.23
N PRO A 59 0.54 9.00 21.49
CA PRO A 59 0.36 7.81 22.34
C PRO A 59 -1.08 7.39 22.54
N VAL A 60 -2.04 8.33 22.45
CA VAL A 60 -3.47 8.07 22.69
C VAL A 60 -4.06 7.27 21.54
N SER A 61 -3.94 7.73 20.29
CA SER A 61 -4.41 6.99 19.14
C SER A 61 -3.68 5.66 18.97
N ALA A 62 -2.35 5.63 19.21
CA ALA A 62 -1.56 4.42 19.13
C ALA A 62 -2.04 3.35 20.14
N ARG A 63 -2.40 3.74 21.35
CA ARG A 63 -2.98 2.80 22.34
C ARG A 63 -4.31 2.25 21.84
N THR A 64 -5.24 3.12 21.40
CA THR A 64 -6.54 2.70 20.89
C THR A 64 -6.42 1.76 19.69
N ILE A 65 -5.45 1.99 18.79
CA ILE A 65 -5.12 1.09 17.70
C ILE A 65 -4.62 -0.26 18.25
N SER A 66 -3.71 -0.23 19.24
CA SER A 66 -3.14 -1.44 19.84
C SER A 66 -4.18 -2.31 20.55
N ASP A 67 -5.22 -1.70 21.09
CA ASP A 67 -6.29 -2.43 21.82
C ASP A 67 -7.20 -3.26 20.88
N VAL A 68 -7.15 -3.00 19.56
CA VAL A 68 -8.07 -3.61 18.58
C VAL A 68 -7.38 -4.30 17.40
N PHE A 69 -6.06 -4.30 17.34
CA PHE A 69 -5.36 -4.95 16.24
C PHE A 69 -5.24 -6.48 16.45
N ASN A 70 -5.02 -7.19 15.36
CA ASN A 70 -4.67 -8.61 15.36
C ASN A 70 -3.19 -8.75 15.05
N HIS A 71 -2.49 -9.58 15.84
CA HIS A 71 -1.08 -9.89 15.64
C HIS A 71 -0.91 -11.33 15.16
N TRP A 72 0.02 -11.58 14.25
CA TRP A 72 0.50 -12.91 13.85
C TRP A 72 1.94 -12.85 13.37
N ASP A 73 2.63 -13.95 13.52
CA ASP A 73 4.07 -14.07 13.21
C ASP A 73 4.34 -14.88 11.96
N ASP A 74 3.40 -15.73 11.57
CA ASP A 74 3.62 -16.74 10.56
C ASP A 74 3.19 -16.32 9.17
N ILE A 75 3.90 -16.85 8.16
CA ILE A 75 3.50 -16.82 6.76
C ILE A 75 3.30 -18.26 6.30
N ASP A 76 2.11 -18.55 5.77
CA ASP A 76 1.78 -19.81 5.10
C ASP A 76 1.85 -19.66 3.59
N ILE A 77 2.60 -20.53 2.94
CA ILE A 77 2.79 -20.53 1.49
C ILE A 77 2.26 -21.85 0.94
N HIS A 78 1.14 -21.79 0.23
CA HIS A 78 0.52 -22.94 -0.42
C HIS A 78 0.87 -22.98 -1.90
N PHE A 79 1.65 -23.98 -2.29
CA PHE A 79 2.13 -24.14 -3.64
C PHE A 79 2.13 -25.61 -4.06
N LYS A 80 1.49 -25.96 -5.18
CA LYS A 80 1.41 -27.34 -5.74
C LYS A 80 0.97 -28.39 -4.72
N GLY A 81 -0.04 -28.09 -3.91
CA GLY A 81 -0.57 -29.02 -2.92
C GLY A 81 0.29 -29.19 -1.65
N GLN A 82 1.38 -28.46 -1.54
CA GLN A 82 2.23 -28.40 -0.36
C GLN A 82 2.04 -27.07 0.38
N MET A 83 2.26 -27.10 1.70
CA MET A 83 2.25 -25.92 2.54
C MET A 83 3.60 -25.78 3.24
N VAL A 84 4.22 -24.62 3.10
CA VAL A 84 5.45 -24.24 3.80
C VAL A 84 5.12 -23.08 4.73
N ARG A 85 5.44 -23.21 6.02
CA ARG A 85 5.26 -22.16 7.03
C ARG A 85 6.62 -21.60 7.44
N SER A 86 6.70 -20.27 7.55
CA SER A 86 7.84 -19.55 8.12
C SER A 86 7.33 -18.57 9.16
N GLY A 87 8.02 -18.51 10.30
CA GLY A 87 7.64 -17.71 11.47
C GLY A 87 8.47 -16.44 11.66
N GLY A 88 8.20 -15.73 12.77
CA GLY A 88 8.97 -14.57 13.24
C GLY A 88 8.87 -13.32 12.37
N HIS A 89 7.81 -13.18 11.59
CA HIS A 89 7.66 -12.04 10.65
C HIS A 89 7.05 -10.79 11.29
N GLY A 90 6.26 -10.93 12.36
CA GLY A 90 5.70 -9.82 13.15
C GLY A 90 4.78 -8.91 12.34
N PHE A 91 3.53 -9.33 12.12
CA PHE A 91 2.53 -8.55 11.43
C PHE A 91 1.42 -8.10 12.37
N ILE A 92 0.89 -6.92 12.10
CA ILE A 92 -0.24 -6.33 12.79
C ILE A 92 -1.32 -6.02 11.75
N GLY A 93 -2.51 -6.60 11.91
CA GLY A 93 -3.66 -6.34 11.05
C GLY A 93 -4.72 -5.55 11.79
N ILE A 94 -5.30 -4.56 11.11
CA ILE A 94 -6.43 -3.78 11.59
C ILE A 94 -7.40 -3.50 10.45
N GLY A 95 -8.71 -3.48 10.73
CA GLY A 95 -9.70 -3.05 9.77
C GLY A 95 -9.46 -1.61 9.33
N ARG A 96 -9.40 -1.35 8.01
CA ARG A 96 -9.20 0.00 7.46
C ARG A 96 -10.24 0.99 7.99
N LYS A 97 -11.49 0.57 8.06
CA LYS A 97 -12.59 1.36 8.61
C LYS A 97 -12.36 1.67 10.09
N HIS A 98 -11.93 0.68 10.85
CA HIS A 98 -11.66 0.83 12.28
C HIS A 98 -10.52 1.82 12.53
N LEU A 99 -9.42 1.71 11.80
CA LEU A 99 -8.30 2.66 11.86
C LEU A 99 -8.76 4.10 11.59
N LEU A 100 -9.53 4.31 10.52
CA LEU A 100 -10.03 5.66 10.19
C LEU A 100 -10.97 6.19 11.26
N ASN A 101 -11.86 5.36 11.81
CA ASN A 101 -12.78 5.76 12.88
C ASN A 101 -12.01 6.21 14.13
N ILE A 102 -10.95 5.50 14.51
CA ILE A 102 -10.08 5.88 15.65
C ILE A 102 -9.47 7.24 15.42
N ILE A 103 -8.91 7.48 14.24
CA ILE A 103 -8.25 8.75 13.92
C ILE A 103 -9.28 9.88 13.82
N GLN A 104 -10.45 9.65 13.21
CA GLN A 104 -11.55 10.63 13.14
C GLN A 104 -12.03 11.04 14.54
N ALA A 105 -12.34 10.08 15.39
CA ALA A 105 -12.78 10.34 16.76
C ALA A 105 -11.74 11.15 17.55
N ARG A 106 -10.46 10.83 17.35
CA ARG A 106 -9.36 11.58 17.99
C ARG A 106 -9.25 13.01 17.45
N CYS A 107 -9.45 13.22 16.14
CA CYS A 107 -9.50 14.53 15.52
C CYS A 107 -10.64 15.39 16.13
N GLU A 108 -11.84 14.81 16.25
CA GLU A 108 -12.99 15.49 16.84
C GLU A 108 -12.75 15.86 18.31
N GLU A 109 -12.18 14.96 19.11
CA GLU A 109 -11.85 15.17 20.51
C GLU A 109 -10.95 16.38 20.73
N ILE A 110 -9.94 16.59 19.87
CA ILE A 110 -8.97 17.67 20.00
C ILE A 110 -9.34 18.93 19.21
N GLY A 111 -10.50 18.93 18.54
CA GLY A 111 -11.05 20.11 17.86
C GLY A 111 -10.51 20.34 16.44
N VAL A 112 -10.11 19.30 15.72
CA VAL A 112 -9.92 19.37 14.26
C VAL A 112 -11.30 19.44 13.59
N LYS A 113 -11.50 20.36 12.68
CA LYS A 113 -12.75 20.49 11.93
C LYS A 113 -12.82 19.46 10.82
N LEU A 114 -13.83 18.59 10.83
CA LEU A 114 -14.06 17.60 9.80
C LEU A 114 -15.27 18.01 8.94
N VAL A 115 -15.05 18.17 7.65
CA VAL A 115 -16.09 18.56 6.67
C VAL A 115 -16.26 17.41 5.69
N PHE A 116 -17.38 16.71 5.81
CA PHE A 116 -17.69 15.54 5.01
C PHE A 116 -18.59 15.88 3.80
N GLU A 117 -18.78 14.90 2.90
CA GLU A 117 -19.64 15.00 1.71
C GLU A 117 -19.30 16.20 0.82
N THR A 118 -18.02 16.62 0.83
CA THR A 118 -17.53 17.79 0.10
C THR A 118 -16.41 17.40 -0.84
N LEU A 119 -16.72 17.40 -2.14
CA LEU A 119 -15.72 17.15 -3.18
C LEU A 119 -14.99 18.44 -3.51
N VAL A 120 -13.69 18.50 -3.28
CA VAL A 120 -12.83 19.61 -3.68
C VAL A 120 -12.37 19.40 -5.12
N GLN A 121 -12.65 20.38 -5.98
CA GLN A 121 -12.20 20.41 -7.37
C GLN A 121 -11.17 21.52 -7.63
N ASP A 122 -11.13 22.53 -6.77
CA ASP A 122 -10.23 23.68 -6.87
C ASP A 122 -9.63 23.99 -5.48
N ASP A 123 -8.36 23.69 -5.33
CA ASP A 123 -7.61 23.94 -4.09
C ASP A 123 -7.39 25.43 -3.84
N GLN A 124 -7.34 26.28 -4.88
CA GLN A 124 -7.19 27.73 -4.74
C GLN A 124 -8.46 28.36 -4.19
N GLU A 125 -9.65 27.88 -4.59
CA GLU A 125 -10.91 28.31 -4.01
C GLU A 125 -10.97 27.95 -2.53
N ILE A 126 -10.57 26.72 -2.18
CA ILE A 126 -10.46 26.28 -0.78
C ILE A 126 -9.46 27.13 0.01
N ALA A 127 -8.30 27.44 -0.57
CA ALA A 127 -7.30 28.29 0.07
C ALA A 127 -7.86 29.69 0.39
N ARG A 128 -8.65 30.28 -0.50
CA ARG A 128 -9.33 31.58 -0.27
C ARG A 128 -10.45 31.46 0.76
N GLN A 129 -11.30 30.46 0.63
CA GLN A 129 -12.46 30.25 1.51
C GLN A 129 -12.07 30.08 2.97
N TYR A 130 -11.02 29.32 3.23
CA TYR A 130 -10.51 29.04 4.58
C TYR A 130 -9.40 29.99 5.00
N ASP A 131 -9.01 30.93 4.11
CA ASP A 131 -7.87 31.84 4.33
C ASP A 131 -6.62 31.06 4.77
N ALA A 132 -6.33 29.96 4.05
CA ALA A 132 -5.34 28.98 4.43
C ALA A 132 -3.90 29.52 4.38
N ASP A 133 -3.06 29.01 5.25
CA ASP A 133 -1.61 29.22 5.25
C ASP A 133 -0.90 28.02 4.57
N LEU A 134 -1.54 26.86 4.56
CA LEU A 134 -1.01 25.61 4.03
C LEU A 134 -2.14 24.70 3.55
N ILE A 135 -2.01 24.17 2.35
CA ILE A 135 -2.88 23.12 1.79
C ILE A 135 -2.14 21.80 1.77
N ILE A 136 -2.74 20.75 2.33
CA ILE A 136 -2.28 19.37 2.20
C ILE A 136 -3.18 18.65 1.21
N ALA A 137 -2.62 18.23 0.10
CA ALA A 137 -3.29 17.40 -0.89
C ALA A 137 -3.09 15.92 -0.53
N SER A 138 -4.08 15.36 0.15
CA SER A 138 -4.18 13.97 0.59
C SER A 138 -5.40 13.26 -0.03
N ASP A 139 -5.78 13.69 -1.24
CA ASP A 139 -6.97 13.29 -1.99
C ASP A 139 -6.82 11.93 -2.71
N GLY A 140 -5.73 11.21 -2.40
CA GLY A 140 -5.52 9.81 -2.72
C GLY A 140 -5.00 9.56 -4.14
N ILE A 141 -5.08 8.30 -4.54
CA ILE A 141 -4.46 7.78 -5.77
C ILE A 141 -4.89 8.50 -7.05
N ASN A 142 -6.16 8.96 -7.09
CA ASN A 142 -6.73 9.72 -8.20
C ASN A 142 -6.73 11.23 -7.93
N SER A 143 -5.68 11.74 -7.30
CA SER A 143 -5.56 13.12 -6.87
C SER A 143 -5.86 14.12 -7.99
N VAL A 144 -6.86 14.97 -7.75
CA VAL A 144 -7.21 16.11 -8.60
C VAL A 144 -6.13 17.17 -8.49
N VAL A 145 -5.68 17.45 -7.28
CA VAL A 145 -4.64 18.46 -7.01
C VAL A 145 -3.34 18.11 -7.72
N ARG A 146 -2.88 16.85 -7.63
CA ARG A 146 -1.70 16.39 -8.39
C ARG A 146 -1.86 16.63 -9.90
N SER A 147 -3.05 16.37 -10.43
CA SER A 147 -3.33 16.52 -11.84
C SER A 147 -3.36 17.99 -12.27
N CYS A 148 -3.89 18.89 -11.45
CA CYS A 148 -3.90 20.33 -11.71
C CYS A 148 -2.50 20.93 -11.84
N TYR A 149 -1.54 20.43 -11.04
CA TYR A 149 -0.16 20.91 -11.04
C TYR A 149 0.83 19.88 -11.58
N ALA A 150 0.40 19.10 -12.59
CA ALA A 150 1.23 18.04 -13.15
C ALA A 150 2.59 18.54 -13.68
N SER A 151 2.67 19.77 -14.19
CA SER A 151 3.93 20.38 -14.64
C SER A 151 4.92 20.67 -13.50
N THR A 152 4.44 20.83 -12.26
CA THR A 152 5.30 21.02 -11.09
C THR A 152 5.62 19.68 -10.44
N PHE A 153 4.62 18.85 -10.20
CA PHE A 153 4.79 17.58 -9.50
C PHE A 153 5.45 16.50 -10.36
N GLU A 154 5.38 16.64 -11.70
CA GLU A 154 5.94 15.72 -12.69
C GLU A 154 5.64 14.25 -12.34
N PRO A 155 4.35 13.87 -12.27
CA PRO A 155 3.97 12.52 -11.86
C PRO A 155 4.33 11.49 -12.93
N ASP A 156 5.03 10.42 -12.54
CA ASP A 156 5.18 9.19 -13.29
C ASP A 156 4.16 8.17 -12.78
N ILE A 157 3.16 7.87 -13.60
CA ILE A 157 2.07 6.93 -13.27
C ILE A 157 2.16 5.72 -14.20
N ASP A 158 2.44 4.55 -13.61
CA ASP A 158 2.54 3.29 -14.32
C ASP A 158 1.48 2.30 -13.83
N GLN A 159 0.65 1.81 -14.76
CA GLN A 159 -0.35 0.78 -14.47
C GLN A 159 0.30 -0.59 -14.46
N ARG A 160 0.27 -1.26 -13.30
CA ARG A 160 0.83 -2.61 -13.18
C ARG A 160 0.06 -3.61 -14.04
N ARG A 161 0.73 -4.69 -14.41
CA ARG A 161 0.21 -5.65 -15.39
C ARG A 161 -0.89 -6.55 -14.82
N TYR A 162 -0.84 -6.86 -13.52
CA TYR A 162 -1.82 -7.72 -12.87
C TYR A 162 -3.14 -7.03 -12.62
N ARG A 163 -4.20 -7.81 -12.74
CA ARG A 163 -5.53 -7.48 -12.22
C ARG A 163 -5.64 -8.03 -10.81
N PHE A 164 -6.27 -7.28 -9.93
CA PHE A 164 -6.60 -7.76 -8.61
C PHE A 164 -8.03 -7.38 -8.21
N VAL A 165 -8.60 -8.20 -7.33
CA VAL A 165 -9.85 -7.93 -6.63
C VAL A 165 -9.62 -8.01 -5.13
N TRP A 166 -10.11 -7.02 -4.40
CA TRP A 166 -9.97 -6.95 -2.95
C TRP A 166 -11.28 -7.37 -2.28
N LEU A 167 -11.29 -8.57 -1.74
CA LEU A 167 -12.43 -9.21 -1.11
C LEU A 167 -12.18 -9.41 0.39
N GLY A 168 -13.25 -9.71 1.12
CA GLY A 168 -13.22 -10.17 2.49
C GLY A 168 -13.82 -11.58 2.61
N THR A 169 -13.63 -12.22 3.75
CA THR A 169 -14.25 -13.49 4.09
C THR A 169 -14.38 -13.65 5.61
N ARG A 170 -15.35 -14.48 6.03
CA ARG A 170 -15.48 -14.90 7.44
C ARG A 170 -14.53 -16.07 7.80
N LYS A 171 -13.83 -16.64 6.84
CA LYS A 171 -12.72 -17.56 7.12
C LYS A 171 -11.63 -16.81 7.89
N VAL A 172 -11.29 -17.29 9.07
CA VAL A 172 -10.18 -16.77 9.89
C VAL A 172 -8.90 -17.46 9.47
N PHE A 173 -7.90 -16.67 9.10
CA PHE A 173 -6.55 -17.13 8.80
C PHE A 173 -5.63 -16.85 9.98
N ASP A 174 -4.93 -17.88 10.46
CA ASP A 174 -4.02 -17.78 11.62
C ASP A 174 -2.63 -17.22 11.24
N ALA A 175 -2.31 -17.22 9.96
CA ALA A 175 -1.08 -16.72 9.38
C ALA A 175 -1.36 -15.83 8.17
N PHE A 176 -0.37 -15.03 7.77
CA PHE A 176 -0.43 -14.40 6.45
C PHE A 176 -0.32 -15.49 5.38
N THR A 177 -1.38 -15.72 4.65
CA THR A 177 -1.49 -16.87 3.74
C THR A 177 -1.34 -16.44 2.30
N PHE A 178 -0.39 -17.06 1.60
CA PHE A 178 -0.27 -17.01 0.14
C PHE A 178 -0.74 -18.34 -0.45
N ALA A 179 -1.69 -18.31 -1.38
CA ALA A 179 -2.14 -19.49 -2.10
C ALA A 179 -1.96 -19.28 -3.60
N PHE A 180 -1.33 -20.25 -4.27
CA PHE A 180 -1.06 -20.22 -5.71
C PHE A 180 -1.80 -21.36 -6.40
N VAL A 181 -2.61 -21.03 -7.40
CA VAL A 181 -3.41 -21.98 -8.17
C VAL A 181 -3.07 -21.84 -9.65
N GLN A 182 -2.66 -22.94 -10.25
CA GLN A 182 -2.49 -23.03 -11.70
C GLN A 182 -3.76 -23.60 -12.33
N THR A 183 -4.28 -22.90 -13.33
CA THR A 183 -5.41 -23.33 -14.15
C THR A 183 -4.96 -23.56 -15.58
N GLU A 184 -5.85 -24.04 -16.44
CA GLU A 184 -5.63 -24.10 -17.89
C GLU A 184 -5.42 -22.72 -18.53
N HIS A 185 -5.90 -21.65 -17.87
CA HIS A 185 -5.78 -20.25 -18.32
C HIS A 185 -4.51 -19.56 -17.84
N GLY A 186 -3.85 -20.09 -16.81
CA GLY A 186 -2.68 -19.50 -16.18
C GLY A 186 -2.72 -19.50 -14.66
N TRP A 187 -1.94 -18.62 -14.04
CA TRP A 187 -1.77 -18.56 -12.59
C TRP A 187 -2.70 -17.54 -11.93
N PHE A 188 -3.30 -17.97 -10.82
CA PHE A 188 -3.97 -17.12 -9.86
C PHE A 188 -3.25 -17.21 -8.53
N GLN A 189 -3.24 -16.11 -7.79
CA GLN A 189 -2.68 -16.08 -6.45
C GLN A 189 -3.62 -15.34 -5.49
N ALA A 190 -3.65 -15.79 -4.24
CA ALA A 190 -4.40 -15.13 -3.18
C ALA A 190 -3.48 -14.70 -2.05
N HIS A 191 -3.78 -13.54 -1.47
CA HIS A 191 -3.18 -13.01 -0.25
C HIS A 191 -4.28 -12.91 0.79
N ALA A 192 -4.17 -13.66 1.88
CA ALA A 192 -5.19 -13.67 2.91
C ALA A 192 -4.59 -13.45 4.30
N TYR A 193 -5.26 -12.67 5.13
CA TYR A 193 -4.87 -12.41 6.51
C TYR A 193 -6.04 -11.88 7.32
N ARG A 194 -6.08 -12.23 8.60
CA ARG A 194 -7.07 -11.72 9.56
C ARG A 194 -6.77 -10.26 9.88
N PHE A 195 -7.80 -9.43 9.99
CA PHE A 195 -7.66 -8.03 10.39
C PHE A 195 -8.65 -7.62 11.49
N GLU A 196 -9.67 -8.45 11.73
CA GLU A 196 -10.70 -8.23 12.73
C GLU A 196 -11.24 -9.59 13.21
N ASP A 197 -11.93 -9.62 14.35
CA ASP A 197 -12.54 -10.87 14.84
C ASP A 197 -13.55 -11.40 13.84
N GLY A 198 -13.30 -12.64 13.39
CA GLY A 198 -14.16 -13.32 12.41
C GLY A 198 -14.13 -12.76 11.00
N LEU A 199 -13.16 -11.89 10.66
CA LEU A 199 -13.01 -11.34 9.32
C LEU A 199 -11.56 -11.35 8.85
N SER A 200 -11.37 -11.74 7.59
CA SER A 200 -10.08 -11.72 6.90
C SER A 200 -10.19 -11.01 5.56
N THR A 201 -9.10 -10.36 5.19
CA THR A 201 -8.87 -9.90 3.82
C THR A 201 -8.57 -11.10 2.93
N PHE A 202 -9.05 -11.07 1.70
CA PHE A 202 -8.76 -12.05 0.67
C PHE A 202 -8.58 -11.33 -0.68
N ILE A 203 -7.34 -11.08 -1.06
CA ILE A 203 -7.02 -10.41 -2.32
C ILE A 203 -6.66 -11.47 -3.34
N VAL A 204 -7.31 -11.46 -4.51
CA VAL A 204 -6.97 -12.34 -5.62
C VAL A 204 -6.30 -11.52 -6.71
N GLU A 205 -5.16 -12.02 -7.22
CA GLU A 205 -4.42 -11.42 -8.31
C GLU A 205 -4.18 -12.42 -9.43
N THR A 206 -4.14 -11.91 -10.67
CA THR A 206 -3.82 -12.72 -11.86
C THR A 206 -3.29 -11.82 -12.99
N PRO A 207 -2.47 -12.35 -13.92
CA PRO A 207 -2.10 -11.64 -15.14
C PRO A 207 -3.32 -11.23 -15.97
N GLU A 208 -3.22 -10.11 -16.68
CA GLU A 208 -4.27 -9.63 -17.57
C GLU A 208 -4.67 -10.70 -18.60
N GLU A 209 -3.68 -11.36 -19.20
CA GLU A 209 -3.91 -12.44 -20.19
C GLU A 209 -4.65 -13.63 -19.59
N THR A 210 -4.35 -14.01 -18.35
CA THR A 210 -5.05 -15.08 -17.63
C THR A 210 -6.49 -14.66 -17.29
N TRP A 211 -6.69 -13.41 -16.85
CA TRP A 211 -7.99 -12.83 -16.54
C TRP A 211 -8.92 -12.82 -17.76
N GLN A 212 -8.37 -12.45 -18.94
CA GLN A 212 -9.10 -12.48 -20.22
C GLN A 212 -9.37 -13.91 -20.68
N ALA A 213 -8.38 -14.80 -20.63
CA ALA A 213 -8.53 -16.19 -21.05
C ALA A 213 -9.55 -16.95 -20.21
N ALA A 214 -9.63 -16.64 -18.91
CA ALA A 214 -10.66 -17.18 -18.01
C ALA A 214 -12.05 -16.55 -18.22
N GLY A 215 -12.16 -15.54 -19.09
CA GLY A 215 -13.43 -14.88 -19.42
C GLY A 215 -13.98 -13.97 -18.33
N ILE A 216 -13.17 -13.65 -17.28
CA ILE A 216 -13.61 -12.86 -16.12
C ILE A 216 -14.04 -11.45 -16.53
N GLU A 217 -13.48 -10.90 -17.60
CA GLU A 217 -13.86 -9.59 -18.15
C GLU A 217 -15.35 -9.47 -18.54
N LYS A 218 -16.00 -10.63 -18.84
CA LYS A 218 -17.39 -10.73 -19.28
C LYS A 218 -18.35 -11.15 -18.17
N MET A 219 -17.82 -11.49 -17.00
CA MET A 219 -18.59 -11.92 -15.84
C MET A 219 -19.22 -10.72 -15.12
N SER A 220 -20.39 -10.92 -14.56
CA SER A 220 -20.92 -9.99 -13.54
C SER A 220 -20.02 -10.00 -12.30
N GLN A 221 -20.25 -9.06 -11.39
CA GLN A 221 -19.52 -9.01 -10.13
C GLN A 221 -19.70 -10.29 -9.33
N GLU A 222 -20.93 -10.79 -9.25
CA GLU A 222 -21.29 -12.00 -8.53
C GLU A 222 -20.64 -13.25 -9.15
N GLU A 223 -20.67 -13.34 -10.48
CA GLU A 223 -20.01 -14.44 -11.21
C GLU A 223 -18.49 -14.44 -11.00
N GLY A 224 -17.86 -13.26 -11.04
CA GLY A 224 -16.42 -13.12 -10.79
C GLY A 224 -16.02 -13.50 -9.36
N ILE A 225 -16.85 -13.16 -8.37
CA ILE A 225 -16.66 -13.59 -6.97
C ILE A 225 -16.81 -15.10 -6.85
N ALA A 226 -17.89 -15.68 -7.40
CA ALA A 226 -18.12 -17.10 -7.39
C ALA A 226 -16.99 -17.89 -8.09
N TYR A 227 -16.42 -17.33 -9.16
CA TYR A 227 -15.24 -17.91 -9.81
C TYR A 227 -14.05 -17.98 -8.84
N CYS A 228 -13.77 -16.91 -8.10
CA CYS A 228 -12.73 -16.89 -7.07
C CYS A 228 -13.03 -17.87 -5.93
N GLU A 229 -14.28 -17.94 -5.46
CA GLU A 229 -14.69 -18.91 -4.42
C GLU A 229 -14.43 -20.35 -4.83
N ASN A 230 -14.81 -20.72 -6.06
CA ASN A 230 -14.56 -22.06 -6.58
C ASN A 230 -13.06 -22.36 -6.70
N LEU A 231 -12.29 -21.40 -7.20
CA LEU A 231 -10.86 -21.54 -7.40
C LEU A 231 -10.09 -21.73 -6.08
N PHE A 232 -10.49 -21.01 -5.04
CA PHE A 232 -9.85 -21.01 -3.72
C PHE A 232 -10.66 -21.78 -2.65
N ALA A 233 -11.65 -22.58 -3.04
CA ALA A 233 -12.47 -23.36 -2.12
C ALA A 233 -11.70 -24.16 -1.06
N PRO A 234 -10.53 -24.77 -1.36
CA PRO A 234 -9.74 -25.51 -0.36
C PRO A 234 -9.26 -24.67 0.82
N TRP A 235 -9.17 -23.36 0.67
CA TRP A 235 -8.71 -22.44 1.73
C TRP A 235 -9.83 -21.67 2.41
N LEU A 236 -11.04 -21.72 1.88
CA LEU A 236 -12.18 -20.94 2.39
C LEU A 236 -13.03 -21.71 3.41
N ASP A 237 -12.87 -23.03 3.53
CA ASP A 237 -13.66 -23.88 4.46
C ASP A 237 -15.17 -23.63 4.32
N GLY A 238 -15.66 -23.43 3.10
CA GLY A 238 -17.07 -23.16 2.82
C GLY A 238 -17.54 -21.74 3.15
N ASN A 239 -16.66 -20.84 3.58
CA ASN A 239 -17.00 -19.43 3.80
C ASN A 239 -17.05 -18.67 2.47
N PRO A 240 -18.05 -17.78 2.26
CA PRO A 240 -18.14 -16.99 1.05
C PRO A 240 -17.07 -15.87 1.02
N LEU A 241 -16.76 -15.43 -0.20
CA LEU A 241 -16.05 -14.19 -0.44
C LEU A 241 -17.04 -13.01 -0.50
N ILE A 242 -16.69 -11.90 0.12
CA ILE A 242 -17.54 -10.73 0.33
C ILE A 242 -16.89 -9.52 -0.34
N SER A 243 -17.66 -8.76 -1.12
CA SER A 243 -17.25 -7.45 -1.62
C SER A 243 -17.86 -6.34 -0.77
N ASN A 244 -17.08 -5.31 -0.46
CA ASN A 244 -17.58 -4.07 0.14
C ASN A 244 -17.57 -2.90 -0.85
N ALA A 245 -17.32 -3.17 -2.14
CA ALA A 245 -17.31 -2.17 -3.19
C ALA A 245 -18.70 -1.92 -3.84
N SER A 246 -19.75 -2.59 -3.37
CA SER A 246 -21.10 -2.54 -3.96
C SER A 246 -21.76 -1.16 -3.95
N HIS A 247 -21.31 -0.24 -3.07
CA HIS A 247 -21.78 1.15 -3.02
C HIS A 247 -21.01 2.09 -3.96
N LEU A 248 -19.90 1.65 -4.54
CA LEU A 248 -19.11 2.41 -5.50
C LEU A 248 -19.71 2.24 -6.90
N ARG A 249 -20.64 3.12 -7.27
CA ARG A 249 -21.29 3.10 -8.58
C ARG A 249 -20.24 3.09 -9.71
N GLY A 250 -20.28 2.04 -10.55
CA GLY A 250 -19.45 1.93 -11.75
C GLY A 250 -17.98 1.55 -11.53
N SER A 251 -17.58 1.12 -10.33
CA SER A 251 -16.24 0.59 -10.13
C SER A 251 -16.16 -0.86 -10.61
N ALA A 252 -15.25 -1.11 -11.54
CA ALA A 252 -14.83 -2.47 -11.83
C ALA A 252 -14.24 -3.07 -10.55
N ILE A 253 -14.70 -4.27 -10.14
CA ILE A 253 -14.12 -4.94 -8.97
C ILE A 253 -12.69 -5.41 -9.22
N TRP A 254 -12.38 -5.78 -10.47
CA TRP A 254 -11.03 -6.10 -10.91
C TRP A 254 -10.33 -4.85 -11.44
N ILE A 255 -9.30 -4.41 -10.72
CA ILE A 255 -8.54 -3.20 -11.05
C ILE A 255 -7.06 -3.52 -11.23
N ARG A 256 -6.34 -2.62 -11.88
CA ARG A 256 -4.89 -2.62 -11.94
C ARG A 256 -4.36 -1.66 -10.89
N PHE A 257 -3.24 -2.01 -10.29
CA PHE A 257 -2.61 -1.13 -9.31
C PHE A 257 -1.81 -0.04 -10.04
N PRO A 258 -2.10 1.25 -9.83
CA PRO A 258 -1.28 2.33 -10.37
C PRO A 258 -0.12 2.62 -9.42
N ARG A 259 1.10 2.54 -9.96
CA ARG A 259 2.29 3.06 -9.29
C ARG A 259 2.38 4.55 -9.58
N VAL A 260 2.41 5.36 -8.55
CA VAL A 260 2.57 6.81 -8.61
C VAL A 260 3.91 7.19 -8.00
N ILE A 261 4.69 7.99 -8.72
CA ILE A 261 5.89 8.66 -8.24
C ILE A 261 5.79 10.12 -8.69
N CYS A 262 5.87 11.07 -7.76
CA CYS A 262 5.99 12.48 -8.08
C CYS A 262 7.44 12.93 -7.89
N ASN A 263 7.97 13.67 -8.84
CA ASN A 263 9.36 14.16 -8.80
C ASN A 263 9.53 15.25 -7.74
N THR A 264 8.52 16.09 -7.57
CA THR A 264 8.44 17.07 -6.49
C THR A 264 7.11 16.91 -5.73
N TRP A 265 7.06 17.40 -4.49
CA TRP A 265 5.90 17.22 -3.62
C TRP A 265 5.31 18.54 -3.13
N VAL A 266 5.91 19.67 -3.51
CA VAL A 266 5.50 21.01 -3.08
C VAL A 266 5.27 21.89 -4.30
N HIS A 267 4.12 22.55 -4.32
CA HIS A 267 3.77 23.60 -5.28
C HIS A 267 3.40 24.87 -4.52
N TRP A 268 3.72 26.03 -5.08
CA TRP A 268 3.39 27.33 -4.49
C TRP A 268 2.41 28.09 -5.37
N ASN A 269 1.26 28.44 -4.80
CA ASN A 269 0.26 29.30 -5.44
C ASN A 269 0.37 30.73 -4.91
N THR A 270 0.57 31.70 -5.79
CA THR A 270 0.44 33.11 -5.43
C THR A 270 -1.02 33.53 -5.57
N LEU A 271 -1.72 33.73 -4.47
CA LEU A 271 -3.16 34.00 -4.42
C LEU A 271 -3.47 35.35 -3.76
N GLU A 272 -4.48 36.03 -4.29
CA GLU A 272 -5.13 37.14 -3.61
C GLU A 272 -6.11 36.57 -2.55
N THR A 273 -5.91 36.92 -1.30
CA THR A 273 -6.70 36.46 -0.16
C THR A 273 -7.23 37.65 0.63
N ALA A 274 -8.07 37.38 1.64
CA ALA A 274 -8.54 38.43 2.55
C ALA A 274 -7.39 39.17 3.30
N ARG A 275 -6.19 38.54 3.39
CA ARG A 275 -4.97 39.09 4.00
C ARG A 275 -3.98 39.66 2.98
N GLY A 276 -4.42 39.93 1.73
CA GLY A 276 -3.60 40.41 0.62
C GLY A 276 -3.05 39.25 -0.26
N VAL A 277 -2.10 39.61 -1.15
CA VAL A 277 -1.43 38.63 -2.01
C VAL A 277 -0.43 37.82 -1.18
N ARG A 278 -0.54 36.49 -1.25
CA ARG A 278 0.26 35.55 -0.46
C ARG A 278 0.65 34.34 -1.29
N ASP A 279 1.84 33.82 -0.99
CA ASP A 279 2.26 32.52 -1.50
C ASP A 279 1.79 31.43 -0.53
N ILE A 280 0.93 30.55 -1.04
CA ILE A 280 0.32 29.45 -0.27
C ILE A 280 0.83 28.12 -0.84
N PRO A 281 1.56 27.32 -0.05
CA PRO A 281 2.04 26.04 -0.50
C PRO A 281 0.93 25.00 -0.52
N VAL A 282 1.02 24.12 -1.54
CA VAL A 282 0.25 22.92 -1.71
C VAL A 282 1.19 21.73 -1.64
N VAL A 283 1.00 20.85 -0.67
CA VAL A 283 1.90 19.73 -0.39
C VAL A 283 1.18 18.41 -0.66
N LEU A 284 1.73 17.60 -1.57
CA LEU A 284 1.24 16.23 -1.78
C LEU A 284 1.65 15.32 -0.62
N MET A 285 0.74 14.41 -0.23
CA MET A 285 0.97 13.48 0.87
C MET A 285 0.23 12.15 0.64
N GLY A 286 0.85 11.03 1.03
CA GLY A 286 0.29 9.69 0.84
C GLY A 286 0.10 9.32 -0.63
N ASP A 287 -0.99 8.63 -0.96
CA ASP A 287 -1.25 8.13 -2.32
C ASP A 287 -1.40 9.25 -3.37
N ALA A 288 -1.59 10.48 -2.97
CA ALA A 288 -1.53 11.63 -3.87
C ALA A 288 -0.09 11.90 -4.36
N ALA A 289 0.91 11.67 -3.52
CA ALA A 289 2.33 11.86 -3.84
C ALA A 289 2.98 10.60 -4.40
N HIS A 290 2.66 9.45 -3.83
CA HIS A 290 3.32 8.18 -4.10
C HIS A 290 2.46 6.99 -3.71
N THR A 291 2.62 5.87 -4.42
CA THR A 291 1.99 4.60 -4.04
C THR A 291 3.02 3.50 -3.92
N ALA A 292 2.76 2.53 -3.06
CA ALA A 292 3.50 1.29 -2.97
C ALA A 292 2.52 0.11 -3.09
N HIS A 293 2.87 -0.87 -3.94
CA HIS A 293 2.01 -2.03 -4.17
C HIS A 293 1.71 -2.77 -2.87
N PHE A 294 0.46 -3.20 -2.69
CA PHE A 294 -0.02 -3.81 -1.45
C PHE A 294 0.69 -5.13 -1.07
N SER A 295 1.40 -5.77 -2.02
CA SER A 295 2.15 -7.02 -1.79
C SER A 295 3.23 -6.96 -0.71
N ILE A 296 3.58 -5.76 -0.23
CA ILE A 296 4.48 -5.53 0.91
C ILE A 296 3.82 -4.82 2.09
N GLY A 297 2.51 -4.54 2.02
CA GLY A 297 1.72 -3.99 3.12
C GLY A 297 2.12 -2.58 3.59
N SER A 298 2.70 -1.74 2.72
CA SER A 298 3.35 -0.51 3.18
C SER A 298 2.61 0.80 2.85
N GLY A 299 1.51 0.79 2.09
CA GLY A 299 0.86 2.02 1.62
C GLY A 299 0.37 2.92 2.76
N THR A 300 -0.41 2.37 3.70
CA THR A 300 -0.92 3.13 4.85
C THR A 300 0.21 3.56 5.79
N MET A 301 1.23 2.72 5.99
CA MET A 301 2.41 3.06 6.77
C MET A 301 3.10 4.30 6.19
N LEU A 302 3.41 4.29 4.90
CA LEU A 302 4.07 5.42 4.24
C LEU A 302 3.27 6.72 4.38
N ALA A 303 1.94 6.62 4.24
CA ALA A 303 1.05 7.77 4.40
C ALA A 303 1.10 8.35 5.82
N LEU A 304 1.07 7.52 6.85
CA LEU A 304 1.18 7.96 8.24
C LEU A 304 2.56 8.55 8.56
N GLU A 305 3.62 7.97 8.01
CA GLU A 305 4.99 8.48 8.16
C GLU A 305 5.19 9.83 7.47
N ASP A 306 4.50 10.10 6.35
CA ASP A 306 4.51 11.43 5.74
C ASP A 306 3.96 12.48 6.71
N ALA A 307 2.82 12.18 7.35
CA ALA A 307 2.21 13.06 8.34
C ALA A 307 3.14 13.32 9.54
N ILE A 308 3.76 12.26 10.05
CA ILE A 308 4.71 12.36 11.20
C ILE A 308 5.91 13.21 10.82
N GLU A 309 6.50 12.97 9.65
CA GLU A 309 7.72 13.68 9.25
C GLU A 309 7.46 15.15 8.97
N LEU A 310 6.36 15.51 8.27
CA LEU A 310 6.05 16.93 8.06
C LEU A 310 5.80 17.64 9.39
N ALA A 311 5.04 17.03 10.30
CA ALA A 311 4.81 17.57 11.62
C ALA A 311 6.14 17.75 12.41
N ARG A 312 7.07 16.81 12.30
CA ARG A 312 8.41 16.90 12.91
C ARG A 312 9.23 18.05 12.31
N CYS A 313 9.18 18.24 10.99
CA CYS A 313 9.85 19.35 10.33
C CYS A 313 9.29 20.71 10.78
N MET A 314 7.96 20.80 11.01
CA MET A 314 7.32 22.00 11.56
C MET A 314 7.85 22.36 12.96
N ASP A 315 8.11 21.36 13.80
CA ASP A 315 8.70 21.58 15.13
C ASP A 315 10.17 22.04 15.06
N ALA A 316 10.92 21.53 14.07
CA ALA A 316 12.35 21.79 13.94
C ALA A 316 12.67 23.20 13.43
N ALA A 317 11.80 23.80 12.60
CA ALA A 317 12.00 25.14 12.02
C ALA A 317 10.72 25.98 12.10
N PRO A 318 10.26 26.35 13.31
CA PRO A 318 9.01 27.07 13.46
C PRO A 318 9.10 28.46 12.79
N GLY A 319 8.14 28.72 11.92
CA GLY A 319 8.02 30.01 11.20
C GLY A 319 8.75 30.06 9.84
N ASP A 320 9.57 29.08 9.50
CA ASP A 320 10.25 28.98 8.19
C ASP A 320 9.61 27.86 7.34
N LEU A 321 8.40 28.12 6.85
CA LEU A 321 7.64 27.13 6.08
C LEU A 321 8.37 26.64 4.81
N PRO A 322 9.06 27.49 4.02
CA PRO A 322 9.88 27.02 2.90
C PRO A 322 10.93 25.99 3.30
N ALA A 323 11.72 26.24 4.33
CA ALA A 323 12.74 25.31 4.81
C ALA A 323 12.13 24.00 5.34
N VAL A 324 11.01 24.10 6.05
CA VAL A 324 10.24 22.94 6.53
C VAL A 324 9.84 22.02 5.35
N LEU A 325 9.26 22.60 4.30
CA LEU A 325 8.75 21.84 3.17
C LEU A 325 9.86 21.25 2.30
N GLU A 326 10.97 21.97 2.15
CA GLU A 326 12.16 21.44 1.49
C GLU A 326 12.73 20.22 2.25
N GLN A 327 12.88 20.34 3.58
CA GLN A 327 13.36 19.26 4.42
C GLN A 327 12.43 18.04 4.38
N TYR A 328 11.12 18.27 4.48
CA TYR A 328 10.12 17.20 4.37
C TYR A 328 10.26 16.43 3.05
N ALA A 329 10.25 17.16 1.92
CA ALA A 329 10.36 16.54 0.60
C ALA A 329 11.68 15.79 0.43
N ALA A 330 12.80 16.35 0.89
CA ALA A 330 14.12 15.73 0.81
C ALA A 330 14.20 14.40 1.60
N VAL A 331 13.65 14.36 2.80
CA VAL A 331 13.67 13.14 3.63
C VAL A 331 12.70 12.09 3.10
N ARG A 332 11.43 12.50 2.88
CA ARG A 332 10.39 11.51 2.54
C ARG A 332 10.55 10.92 1.16
N SER A 333 10.99 11.70 0.17
CA SER A 333 11.21 11.16 -1.18
C SER A 333 12.22 10.01 -1.20
N VAL A 334 13.27 10.07 -0.38
CA VAL A 334 14.29 9.01 -0.28
C VAL A 334 13.73 7.77 0.43
N GLU A 335 13.04 7.95 1.57
CA GLU A 335 12.48 6.83 2.32
C GLU A 335 11.37 6.12 1.53
N VAL A 336 10.51 6.88 0.87
CA VAL A 336 9.48 6.33 0.00
C VAL A 336 10.09 5.57 -1.18
N LEU A 337 11.14 6.11 -1.82
CA LEU A 337 11.82 5.44 -2.93
C LEU A 337 12.38 4.06 -2.53
N LYS A 338 12.93 3.92 -1.32
CA LYS A 338 13.41 2.61 -0.80
C LYS A 338 12.27 1.60 -0.74
N ILE A 339 11.11 2.02 -0.23
CA ILE A 339 9.93 1.17 -0.12
C ILE A 339 9.34 0.87 -1.50
N GLN A 340 9.27 1.86 -2.40
CA GLN A 340 8.79 1.66 -3.76
C GLN A 340 9.69 0.68 -4.54
N ASN A 341 11.00 0.70 -4.35
CA ASN A 341 11.91 -0.27 -4.95
C ASN A 341 11.64 -1.69 -4.43
N ALA A 342 11.42 -1.86 -3.13
CA ALA A 342 11.05 -3.14 -2.56
C ALA A 342 9.67 -3.63 -3.05
N ALA A 343 8.69 -2.72 -3.15
CA ALA A 343 7.37 -3.01 -3.71
C ALA A 343 7.47 -3.42 -5.18
N ARG A 344 8.30 -2.74 -5.97
CA ARG A 344 8.56 -3.09 -7.37
C ARG A 344 9.12 -4.51 -7.49
N ASN A 345 10.17 -4.84 -6.74
CA ASN A 345 10.76 -6.17 -6.77
C ASN A 345 9.73 -7.24 -6.40
N SER A 346 8.92 -6.98 -5.36
CA SER A 346 7.84 -7.87 -4.94
C SER A 346 6.79 -8.04 -6.05
N THR A 347 6.34 -6.95 -6.67
CA THR A 347 5.34 -6.98 -7.74
C THR A 347 5.86 -7.72 -8.97
N GLU A 348 7.12 -7.45 -9.37
CA GLU A 348 7.76 -8.13 -10.50
C GLU A 348 7.89 -9.64 -10.26
N TRP A 349 8.13 -10.05 -9.01
CA TRP A 349 8.13 -11.47 -8.64
C TRP A 349 6.75 -12.10 -8.87
N PHE A 350 5.68 -11.48 -8.35
CA PHE A 350 4.32 -11.95 -8.52
C PHE A 350 3.88 -11.94 -9.99
N GLU A 351 4.17 -10.86 -10.72
CA GLU A 351 3.86 -10.72 -12.15
C GLU A 351 4.59 -11.73 -13.05
N ASN A 352 5.57 -12.43 -12.51
CA ASN A 352 6.33 -13.47 -13.21
C ASN A 352 6.32 -14.81 -12.46
N VAL A 353 5.27 -15.10 -11.69
CA VAL A 353 5.17 -16.33 -10.88
C VAL A 353 5.42 -17.61 -11.69
N ALA A 354 5.02 -17.63 -12.96
CA ALA A 354 5.26 -18.76 -13.87
C ALA A 354 6.75 -19.12 -14.00
N ARG A 355 7.69 -18.16 -13.81
CA ARG A 355 9.13 -18.42 -13.85
C ARG A 355 9.62 -19.29 -12.70
N TYR A 356 8.86 -19.31 -11.62
CA TYR A 356 9.16 -20.03 -10.38
C TYR A 356 8.35 -21.33 -10.28
N ALA A 357 7.52 -21.62 -11.30
CA ALA A 357 6.58 -22.72 -11.28
C ALA A 357 7.26 -24.09 -11.15
N ASP A 358 8.46 -24.26 -11.70
CA ASP A 358 9.19 -25.53 -11.66
C ASP A 358 10.02 -25.73 -10.40
N LEU A 359 10.06 -24.75 -9.51
CA LEU A 359 10.80 -24.89 -8.25
C LEU A 359 10.09 -25.86 -7.30
N PRO A 360 10.85 -26.62 -6.50
CA PRO A 360 10.33 -27.31 -5.32
C PRO A 360 9.71 -26.32 -4.33
N ALA A 361 8.76 -26.77 -3.50
CA ALA A 361 7.99 -25.90 -2.63
C ALA A 361 8.87 -25.09 -1.65
N GLU A 362 9.93 -25.68 -1.11
CA GLU A 362 10.88 -25.05 -0.22
C GLU A 362 11.63 -23.90 -0.89
N GLN A 363 12.08 -24.12 -2.14
CA GLN A 363 12.80 -23.10 -2.90
C GLN A 363 11.85 -22.01 -3.40
N PHE A 364 10.63 -22.37 -3.77
CA PHE A 364 9.57 -21.41 -4.09
C PHE A 364 9.27 -20.52 -2.88
N ALA A 365 9.10 -21.10 -1.70
CA ALA A 365 8.86 -20.37 -0.45
C ALA A 365 10.02 -19.43 -0.11
N TYR A 366 11.26 -19.90 -0.20
CA TYR A 366 12.44 -19.05 0.01
C TYR A 366 12.46 -17.86 -0.97
N SER A 367 12.20 -18.12 -2.25
CA SER A 367 12.12 -17.09 -3.29
C SER A 367 11.02 -16.06 -3.01
N LEU A 368 9.83 -16.51 -2.55
CA LEU A 368 8.74 -15.64 -2.14
C LEU A 368 9.10 -14.77 -0.94
N LEU A 369 9.69 -15.36 0.10
CA LEU A 369 10.06 -14.65 1.35
C LEU A 369 11.11 -13.55 1.10
N THR A 370 12.03 -13.78 0.18
CA THR A 370 13.12 -12.84 -0.14
C THR A 370 12.81 -11.89 -1.33
N ARG A 371 11.64 -12.03 -1.99
CA ARG A 371 11.28 -11.36 -3.25
C ARG A 371 11.45 -9.84 -3.25
N SER A 372 11.17 -9.20 -2.13
CA SER A 372 11.24 -7.73 -2.01
C SER A 372 12.67 -7.20 -1.85
N GLN A 373 13.63 -8.08 -1.59
CA GLN A 373 15.02 -7.78 -1.22
C GLN A 373 15.18 -6.97 0.08
N ARG A 374 14.10 -6.77 0.83
CA ARG A 374 14.15 -6.22 2.20
C ARG A 374 14.50 -7.28 3.23
N ILE A 375 14.17 -8.53 2.92
CA ILE A 375 14.46 -9.67 3.76
C ILE A 375 15.58 -10.46 3.06
N SER A 376 16.77 -10.42 3.64
CA SER A 376 17.93 -11.21 3.19
C SER A 376 17.90 -12.61 3.81
N HIS A 377 18.80 -13.46 3.36
CA HIS A 377 19.05 -14.76 3.96
C HIS A 377 19.33 -14.66 5.48
N GLU A 378 20.18 -13.71 5.89
CA GLU A 378 20.49 -13.48 7.30
C GLU A 378 19.32 -12.87 8.09
N ASN A 379 18.50 -12.05 7.46
CA ASN A 379 17.26 -11.58 8.10
C ASN A 379 16.29 -12.73 8.36
N LEU A 380 16.18 -13.70 7.44
CA LEU A 380 15.39 -14.92 7.69
C LEU A 380 15.98 -15.74 8.85
N ARG A 381 17.30 -15.84 8.95
CA ARG A 381 17.97 -16.51 10.07
C ARG A 381 17.64 -15.88 11.42
N MET A 382 17.59 -14.55 11.47
CA MET A 382 17.22 -13.83 12.70
C MET A 382 15.74 -13.99 13.06
N ARG A 383 14.86 -14.15 12.05
CA ARG A 383 13.42 -14.29 12.24
C ARG A 383 13.01 -15.71 12.56
N ASP A 384 13.49 -16.66 11.77
CA ASP A 384 13.13 -18.08 11.84
C ASP A 384 14.38 -18.95 11.54
N ALA A 385 15.21 -19.10 12.57
CA ALA A 385 16.46 -19.86 12.46
C ALA A 385 16.22 -21.34 12.12
N ASP A 386 15.17 -21.93 12.69
CA ASP A 386 14.87 -23.35 12.52
C ASP A 386 14.39 -23.64 11.09
N TRP A 387 13.51 -22.80 10.56
CA TRP A 387 13.07 -22.90 9.17
C TRP A 387 14.24 -22.74 8.20
N LEU A 388 15.06 -21.70 8.38
CA LEU A 388 16.20 -21.45 7.48
C LEU A 388 17.23 -22.58 7.53
N GLN A 389 17.54 -23.09 8.72
CA GLN A 389 18.45 -24.24 8.85
C GLN A 389 17.85 -25.48 8.17
N GLY A 390 16.53 -25.68 8.24
CA GLY A 390 15.81 -26.73 7.52
C GLY A 390 15.98 -26.58 6.01
N TYR A 391 15.80 -25.37 5.49
CA TYR A 391 15.99 -25.04 4.07
C TYR A 391 17.44 -25.28 3.61
N GLU A 392 18.44 -24.85 4.38
CA GLU A 392 19.85 -25.06 4.08
C GLU A 392 20.23 -26.54 4.01
N ARG A 393 19.73 -27.34 4.97
CA ARG A 393 19.93 -28.81 4.98
C ARG A 393 19.25 -29.46 3.77
N TRP A 394 18.05 -29.02 3.44
CA TRP A 394 17.33 -29.50 2.26
C TRP A 394 18.12 -29.19 0.98
N LEU A 395 18.62 -27.95 0.82
CA LEU A 395 19.41 -27.52 -0.33
C LEU A 395 20.71 -28.31 -0.47
N ALA A 396 21.45 -28.52 0.64
CA ALA A 396 22.65 -29.34 0.65
C ALA A 396 22.37 -30.81 0.29
N GLY A 397 21.20 -31.34 0.67
CA GLY A 397 20.75 -32.68 0.29
C GLY A 397 20.46 -32.83 -1.22
N GLN A 398 19.96 -31.78 -1.87
CA GLN A 398 19.75 -31.74 -3.30
C GLN A 398 21.08 -31.75 -4.08
N ASP A 399 22.07 -30.99 -3.62
CA ASP A 399 23.41 -30.97 -4.23
C ASP A 399 24.10 -32.36 -4.13
N ALA A 400 23.92 -33.04 -2.99
CA ALA A 400 24.47 -34.38 -2.80
C ALA A 400 23.77 -35.47 -3.63
N ALA A 401 22.50 -35.29 -3.97
CA ALA A 401 21.70 -36.22 -4.77
C ALA A 401 21.89 -36.03 -6.27
N THR A 402 22.46 -34.91 -6.71
CA THR A 402 22.76 -34.65 -8.13
C THR A 402 24.14 -35.21 -8.46
N PRO A 403 24.27 -36.23 -9.34
CA PRO A 403 25.58 -36.72 -9.74
C PRO A 403 26.41 -35.59 -10.34
N HIS A 404 27.59 -35.35 -9.82
CA HIS A 404 28.59 -34.45 -10.43
C HIS A 404 29.19 -35.14 -11.67
N ASP A 405 28.48 -35.16 -12.79
CA ASP A 405 28.99 -35.70 -14.05
C ASP A 405 29.80 -34.67 -14.87
N GLY A 406 30.13 -33.53 -14.26
CA GLY A 406 30.97 -32.49 -14.89
C GLY A 406 30.27 -31.68 -15.98
N THR A 407 29.01 -31.98 -16.31
CA THR A 407 28.21 -31.25 -17.30
C THR A 407 27.07 -30.50 -16.62
N ARG A 408 27.39 -29.46 -15.85
CA ARG A 408 26.36 -28.46 -15.53
C ARG A 408 25.95 -27.81 -16.86
N PRO A 409 24.68 -27.89 -17.25
CA PRO A 409 24.24 -27.04 -18.35
C PRO A 409 24.52 -25.59 -17.91
N PRO A 410 25.10 -24.75 -18.79
CA PRO A 410 25.35 -23.36 -18.44
C PRO A 410 24.03 -22.76 -17.96
N LEU A 411 24.05 -22.10 -16.77
CA LEU A 411 22.91 -21.32 -16.32
C LEU A 411 22.44 -20.49 -17.51
N PRO A 412 21.14 -20.53 -17.88
CA PRO A 412 20.66 -19.72 -18.98
C PRO A 412 21.07 -18.28 -18.70
N MET A 413 22.01 -17.78 -19.52
CA MET A 413 22.41 -16.37 -19.42
C MET A 413 21.13 -15.55 -19.56
N LEU A 414 20.82 -14.77 -18.53
CA LEU A 414 19.77 -13.78 -18.60
C LEU A 414 20.06 -12.94 -19.84
N THR A 415 19.27 -13.14 -20.89
CA THR A 415 19.36 -12.31 -22.08
C THR A 415 19.16 -10.87 -21.61
N PRO A 416 20.12 -9.96 -21.84
CA PRO A 416 19.93 -8.57 -21.44
C PRO A 416 18.64 -8.06 -22.09
N PHE A 417 17.81 -7.42 -21.30
CA PHE A 417 16.58 -6.77 -21.76
C PHE A 417 16.95 -5.85 -22.93
N ARG A 418 16.64 -6.23 -24.17
CA ARG A 418 16.70 -5.32 -25.29
C ARG A 418 15.60 -4.28 -25.07
N ARG A 419 15.98 -3.09 -24.61
CA ARG A 419 15.11 -1.92 -24.72
C ARG A 419 14.71 -1.80 -26.18
N ALA A 420 13.44 -1.95 -26.48
CA ALA A 420 12.89 -1.54 -27.76
C ALA A 420 13.21 -0.04 -27.91
N ARG A 421 14.11 0.29 -28.81
CA ARG A 421 14.34 1.69 -29.20
C ARG A 421 13.09 2.11 -29.97
N SER A 422 12.27 2.96 -29.37
CA SER A 422 11.27 3.72 -30.12
C SER A 422 12.00 4.51 -31.20
N PRO A 423 11.56 4.47 -32.47
CA PRO A 423 12.15 5.30 -33.49
C PRO A 423 11.85 6.76 -33.16
N CYS A 424 12.89 7.57 -33.08
CA CYS A 424 12.78 9.02 -32.97
C CYS A 424 12.05 9.55 -34.21
N PRO A 425 10.98 10.36 -34.09
CA PRO A 425 10.36 10.99 -35.25
C PRO A 425 11.36 12.00 -35.83
N THR A 426 11.74 11.79 -37.07
CA THR A 426 12.48 12.78 -37.85
C THR A 426 11.56 13.97 -38.12
N VAL A 427 11.94 15.11 -37.56
CA VAL A 427 11.35 16.41 -37.90
C VAL A 427 11.86 16.77 -39.30
N SER A 428 10.94 16.90 -40.24
CA SER A 428 11.12 17.59 -41.52
C SER A 428 10.41 18.95 -41.46
#